data_e2342dcf2daf61e6f36b4dbf61154771
#
_entry.id   e2342dcf2daf61e6f36b4dbf61154771
#
_cell.length_a   1.000
_cell.length_b   1.000
_cell.length_c   1.000
_cell.angle_alpha   90.00
_cell.angle_beta   90.00
_cell.angle_gamma   90.00
#
_symmetry.space_group_name_H-M   'P 1'
#
loop_
_entity.id
_entity.type
_entity.pdbx_description
1 polymer ?
#
loop_
_entity_poly.entity_id
_entity_poly.type
_entity_poly.pdbx_seq_one_letter_code
_entity_poly.pdbx_strand_id
1 'polypeptide(L)'
;EKPVFADKNLRVRQASIIGKNRNVLKMVLEDANAYSYDAIMFRADSMNVPKREQNISIVYYPSINEFNGKKTIQFVVTEWK
;
A
#
# COMPACT_ATOMS: atom_id res chain seq x y z
N GLU A 1 17.99 7.58 7.94
CA GLU A 1 17.63 6.74 6.81
C GLU A 1 16.64 5.67 7.22
N LYS A 2 15.54 5.57 6.50
CA LYS A 2 14.51 4.60 6.84
C LYS A 2 14.82 3.24 6.21
N PRO A 3 14.66 2.14 6.96
CA PRO A 3 14.80 0.83 6.33
C PRO A 3 13.68 0.62 5.31
N VAL A 4 14.05 0.01 4.20
CA VAL A 4 13.12 -0.27 3.12
C VAL A 4 13.05 -1.78 2.94
N PHE A 5 11.85 -2.29 2.77
CA PHE A 5 11.59 -3.71 2.61
C PHE A 5 10.97 -3.98 1.26
N ALA A 6 11.11 -5.21 0.79
CA ALA A 6 10.50 -5.65 -0.45
C ALA A 6 9.76 -6.96 -0.21
N ASP A 7 8.50 -7.00 -0.61
CA ASP A 7 7.68 -8.20 -0.53
C ASP A 7 7.09 -8.53 -1.89
N LYS A 8 7.02 -9.81 -2.18
CA LYS A 8 6.51 -10.32 -3.46
C LYS A 8 5.22 -11.09 -3.25
N ASN A 9 4.45 -11.21 -4.33
CA ASN A 9 3.26 -12.05 -4.36
C ASN A 9 2.18 -11.62 -3.38
N LEU A 10 1.99 -10.32 -3.29
CA LEU A 10 0.89 -9.77 -2.52
C LEU A 10 -0.32 -9.61 -3.43
N ARG A 11 -1.47 -10.05 -2.95
CA ARG A 11 -2.71 -9.93 -3.71
C ARG A 11 -3.38 -8.60 -3.40
N VAL A 12 -3.78 -7.88 -4.42
CA VAL A 12 -4.50 -6.62 -4.25
C VAL A 12 -5.96 -6.95 -3.97
N ARG A 13 -6.41 -6.66 -2.76
CA ARG A 13 -7.82 -6.85 -2.41
C ARG A 13 -8.64 -5.63 -2.74
N GLN A 14 -8.03 -4.46 -2.68
CA GLN A 14 -8.70 -3.20 -2.96
C GLN A 14 -7.63 -2.18 -3.33
N ALA A 15 -7.93 -1.31 -4.29
CA ALA A 15 -7.04 -0.23 -4.66
C ALA A 15 -7.88 0.94 -5.16
N SER A 16 -7.58 2.14 -4.68
CA SER A 16 -8.29 3.34 -5.10
C SER A 16 -7.39 4.55 -4.99
N ILE A 17 -7.65 5.53 -5.86
CA ILE A 17 -6.97 6.81 -5.79
C ILE A 17 -7.79 7.73 -4.91
N ILE A 18 -7.15 8.30 -3.91
CA ILE A 18 -7.78 9.21 -2.98
C ILE A 18 -6.97 10.50 -2.90
N GLY A 19 -7.48 11.44 -2.11
CA GLY A 19 -6.81 12.70 -1.89
C GLY A 19 -7.37 13.82 -2.76
N LYS A 20 -7.09 15.04 -2.35
CA LYS A 20 -7.61 16.24 -2.99
C LYS A 20 -7.18 16.36 -4.45
N ASN A 21 -5.94 15.97 -4.73
CA ASN A 21 -5.38 16.01 -6.07
C ASN A 21 -5.41 14.65 -6.76
N ARG A 22 -6.07 13.65 -6.13
CA ARG A 22 -6.18 12.29 -6.65
C ARG A 22 -4.81 11.70 -7.00
N ASN A 23 -3.85 11.90 -6.12
CA ASN A 23 -2.49 11.45 -6.31
C ASN A 23 -2.00 10.52 -5.21
N VAL A 24 -2.90 10.00 -4.41
CA VAL A 24 -2.58 9.06 -3.35
C VAL A 24 -3.29 7.74 -3.65
N LEU A 25 -2.51 6.69 -3.80
CA LEU A 25 -3.04 5.34 -4.04
C LEU A 25 -3.17 4.64 -2.69
N LYS A 26 -4.39 4.25 -2.34
CA LYS A 26 -4.66 3.48 -1.13
C LYS A 26 -4.99 2.05 -1.52
N MET A 27 -4.32 1.10 -0.88
CA MET A 27 -4.49 -0.32 -1.19
C MET A 27 -4.70 -1.13 0.08
N VAL A 28 -5.43 -2.23 -0.08
CA VAL A 28 -5.44 -3.30 0.90
C VAL A 28 -4.80 -4.50 0.22
N LEU A 29 -3.71 -4.99 0.81
CA LEU A 29 -2.93 -6.08 0.25
C LEU A 29 -3.05 -7.29 1.17
N GLU A 30 -2.98 -8.47 0.59
CA GLU A 30 -3.10 -9.72 1.32
C GLU A 30 -1.92 -10.62 0.99
N ASP A 31 -1.29 -11.21 2.00
CA ASP A 31 -0.18 -12.12 1.79
C ASP A 31 -0.67 -13.57 1.65
N ALA A 32 0.28 -14.51 1.49
CA ALA A 32 -0.03 -15.91 1.28
C ALA A 32 -0.72 -16.54 2.49
N ASN A 33 -0.61 -15.94 3.66
CA ASN A 33 -1.23 -16.42 4.89
C ASN A 33 -2.57 -15.76 5.18
N ALA A 34 -3.10 -15.01 4.21
CA ALA A 34 -4.36 -14.30 4.30
C ALA A 34 -4.36 -13.14 5.30
N TYR A 35 -3.18 -12.64 5.68
CA TYR A 35 -3.10 -11.42 6.46
C TYR A 35 -3.24 -10.21 5.55
N SER A 36 -4.02 -9.24 6.00
CA SER A 36 -4.26 -8.00 5.25
C SER A 36 -3.43 -6.86 5.78
N TYR A 37 -2.94 -6.03 4.88
CA TYR A 37 -2.11 -4.88 5.22
C TYR A 37 -2.65 -3.65 4.50
N ASP A 38 -2.72 -2.54 5.25
CA ASP A 38 -3.03 -1.24 4.65
C ASP A 38 -1.76 -0.67 4.03
N ALA A 39 -1.86 -0.23 2.79
CA ALA A 39 -0.74 0.34 2.08
C ALA A 39 -1.15 1.65 1.43
N ILE A 40 -0.22 2.58 1.36
CA ILE A 40 -0.46 3.87 0.76
C ILE A 40 0.77 4.24 -0.10
N MET A 41 0.52 4.84 -1.24
CA MET A 41 1.58 5.31 -2.10
C MET A 41 1.29 6.75 -2.48
N PHE A 42 2.19 7.65 -2.10
CA PHE A 42 2.07 9.06 -2.43
C PHE A 42 2.56 9.32 -3.85
N ARG A 43 2.02 10.35 -4.47
CA ARG A 43 2.36 10.76 -5.84
C ARG A 43 2.11 9.64 -6.85
N ALA A 44 1.06 8.86 -6.61
CA ALA A 44 0.70 7.80 -7.52
C ALA A 44 0.17 8.37 -8.82
N ASP A 45 0.53 7.72 -9.91
CA ASP A 45 -0.04 8.01 -11.22
C ASP A 45 -1.37 7.27 -11.32
N SER A 46 -2.45 7.98 -11.62
CA SER A 46 -3.76 7.37 -11.73
C SER A 46 -3.84 6.30 -12.84
N MET A 47 -2.89 6.33 -13.77
CA MET A 47 -2.80 5.30 -14.82
C MET A 47 -2.17 4.00 -14.34
N ASN A 48 -1.54 4.01 -13.18
CA ASN A 48 -0.80 2.86 -12.64
C ASN A 48 -1.45 2.32 -11.37
N VAL A 49 -2.76 2.09 -11.42
CA VAL A 49 -3.48 1.50 -10.29
C VAL A 49 -3.53 -0.01 -10.51
N PRO A 50 -3.06 -0.81 -9.54
CA PRO A 50 -3.16 -2.25 -9.68
C PRO A 50 -4.62 -2.69 -9.65
N LYS A 51 -4.90 -3.77 -10.33
CA LYS A 51 -6.25 -4.30 -10.43
C LYS A 51 -6.55 -5.20 -9.23
N ARG A 52 -7.81 -5.24 -8.84
CA ARG A 52 -8.27 -6.14 -7.80
C ARG A 52 -7.91 -7.58 -8.18
N GLU A 53 -7.42 -8.34 -7.20
CA GLU A 53 -6.98 -9.73 -7.34
C GLU A 53 -5.68 -9.89 -8.11
N GLN A 54 -5.03 -8.80 -8.50
CA GLN A 54 -3.72 -8.85 -9.13
C GLN A 54 -2.66 -9.16 -8.08
N ASN A 55 -1.68 -9.98 -8.43
CA ASN A 55 -0.51 -10.22 -7.57
C ASN A 55 0.56 -9.19 -7.91
N ILE A 56 1.06 -8.51 -6.91
CA ILE A 56 2.08 -7.48 -7.11
C ILE A 56 3.23 -7.67 -6.12
N SER A 57 4.33 -7.03 -6.45
CA SER A 57 5.47 -6.89 -5.53
C SER A 57 5.58 -5.43 -5.15
N ILE A 58 5.98 -5.16 -3.92
CA ILE A 58 6.11 -3.79 -3.45
C ILE A 58 7.45 -3.56 -2.79
N VAL A 59 7.92 -2.32 -2.88
CA VAL A 59 9.01 -1.80 -2.07
C VAL A 59 8.39 -0.76 -1.15
N TYR A 60 8.61 -0.91 0.16
CA TYR A 60 7.89 -0.10 1.13
C TYR A 60 8.70 0.09 2.41
N TYR A 61 8.25 1.01 3.25
CA TYR A 61 8.69 1.10 4.62
C TYR A 61 7.47 1.20 5.53
N PRO A 62 7.56 0.64 6.75
CA PRO A 62 6.44 0.72 7.69
C PRO A 62 6.36 2.11 8.30
N SER A 63 5.16 2.55 8.58
CA SER A 63 4.90 3.81 9.25
C SER A 63 3.79 3.58 10.25
N ILE A 64 3.84 4.32 11.36
CA ILE A 64 2.77 4.26 12.35
C ILE A 64 1.78 5.36 12.05
N ASN A 65 0.53 4.96 11.89
CA ASN A 65 -0.58 5.88 11.70
C ASN A 65 -1.36 5.94 13.00
N GLU A 66 -1.53 7.13 13.56
CA GLU A 66 -2.27 7.30 14.80
C GLU A 66 -3.53 8.11 14.53
N PHE A 67 -4.66 7.56 14.93
CA PHE A 67 -5.95 8.20 14.73
C PHE A 67 -6.86 7.84 15.90
N ASN A 68 -7.42 8.85 16.55
CA ASN A 68 -8.30 8.68 17.71
C ASN A 68 -7.68 7.81 18.81
N GLY A 69 -6.40 8.00 19.06
CA GLY A 69 -5.69 7.25 20.10
C GLY A 69 -5.29 5.85 19.72
N LYS A 70 -5.63 5.40 18.52
CA LYS A 70 -5.24 4.09 18.02
C LYS A 70 -4.05 4.20 17.10
N LYS A 71 -3.10 3.29 17.29
CA LYS A 71 -1.92 3.21 16.44
C LYS A 71 -2.01 1.97 15.56
N THR A 72 -1.84 2.17 14.27
CA THR A 72 -1.83 1.06 13.32
C THR A 72 -0.59 1.17 12.44
N ILE A 73 -0.13 0.03 11.94
CA ILE A 73 1.00 0.00 11.01
C ILE A 73 0.46 0.12 9.61
N GLN A 74 1.04 1.03 8.85
CA GLN A 74 0.70 1.27 7.47
C GLN A 74 1.95 1.14 6.63
N PHE A 75 1.85 0.48 5.48
CA PHE A 75 2.98 0.35 4.56
C PHE A 75 2.99 1.54 3.62
N VAL A 76 4.08 2.29 3.61
CA VAL A 76 4.26 3.37 2.65
C VAL A 76 5.04 2.81 1.48
N VAL A 77 4.35 2.64 0.36
CA VAL A 77 4.90 2.00 -0.83
C VAL A 77 5.63 3.04 -1.65
N THR A 78 6.85 2.73 -2.04
CA THR A 78 7.64 3.61 -2.89
C THR A 78 7.61 3.16 -4.35
N GLU A 79 7.41 1.86 -4.59
CA GLU A 79 7.19 1.37 -5.95
C GLU A 79 6.50 0.00 -5.91
N TRP A 80 5.81 -0.35 -7.00
CA TRP A 80 5.17 -1.65 -7.14
C TRP A 80 5.27 -2.14 -8.57
N LYS A 81 5.16 -3.44 -8.72
CA LYS A 81 5.15 -4.09 -10.04
C LYS A 81 4.09 -5.18 -10.09
#